data_f196c2df701c2e031d9dd0193248e01f
#
_entry.id   f196c2df701c2e031d9dd0193248e01f
#
_cell.length_a   1.000
_cell.length_b   1.000
_cell.length_c   1.000
_cell.angle_alpha   90.00
_cell.angle_beta   90.00
_cell.angle_gamma   90.00
#
_symmetry.space_group_name_H-M   'P 1'
#
loop_
_entity.id
_entity.type
_entity.pdbx_description
1 polymer ?
#
loop_
_entity_poly.entity_id
_entity_poly.type
_entity_poly.pdbx_seq_one_letter_code
_entity_poly.pdbx_strand_id
1 'polypeptide(L)'
;MNALQDLIKRYQLASVLVLTLLLAVVLPLALDIFRLNLVGKYLTYAFVAVGLVMVWGYGGILSLGQGVFFGLGGYAMAMFLKLEASDPITTKIQSTPGIPDFMDWNQITALPAFWVPFRHLPFALFAVVALPTLLAWIVSFAMFKRRVGGVYFAIITQAVALIVTVLIIGQQGYTGGVNGMTDLKTLLGWDTRTDQAKYILYYLCVALLIGSILLCRWIQTSKAGTLLLAMRDKEDRVRFSGYDVSNFRIFTFCLAAALSGIGGALFSLQVGFMSPSFVGIVPSVEMVIFAAVGGRMSLVGAVYGTLLVNAGKTFFSESFPDLWLFLMAALFIGVTMAFPMGLAGLWEAQVVPRWKAWRARKTVPAASKAAPRMESASGSFPVKDTPRSTPPGISGQQA
;
A
#
# COMPACT_ATOMS: atom_id res chain seq x y z
N MET A 1 6.47 -29.06 9.96
CA MET A 1 6.56 -27.75 9.27
C MET A 1 5.33 -27.47 8.41
N ASN A 2 4.78 -28.44 7.68
CA ASN A 2 3.63 -28.26 6.78
C ASN A 2 2.32 -27.83 7.47
N ALA A 3 1.97 -28.40 8.64
CA ALA A 3 0.73 -28.07 9.34
C ALA A 3 0.67 -26.60 9.86
N LEU A 4 1.81 -26.02 10.24
CA LEU A 4 1.89 -24.63 10.68
C LEU A 4 1.73 -23.67 9.50
N GLN A 5 2.33 -24.00 8.35
CA GLN A 5 2.19 -23.23 7.11
C GLN A 5 0.75 -23.24 6.59
N ASP A 6 0.08 -24.39 6.64
CA ASP A 6 -1.32 -24.52 6.24
C ASP A 6 -2.25 -23.75 7.18
N LEU A 7 -1.95 -23.73 8.47
CA LEU A 7 -2.70 -22.95 9.44
C LEU A 7 -2.58 -21.43 9.16
N ILE A 8 -1.35 -20.94 8.94
CA ILE A 8 -1.10 -19.54 8.59
C ILE A 8 -1.80 -19.16 7.27
N LYS A 9 -1.75 -20.02 6.25
CA LYS A 9 -2.47 -19.82 4.99
C LYS A 9 -3.98 -19.71 5.19
N ARG A 10 -4.57 -20.56 6.03
CA ARG A 10 -6.02 -20.54 6.33
C ARG A 10 -6.43 -19.26 7.07
N TYR A 11 -5.64 -18.80 8.05
CA TYR A 11 -5.93 -17.54 8.76
C TYR A 11 -5.87 -16.32 7.84
N GLN A 12 -4.86 -16.27 6.99
CA GLN A 12 -4.73 -15.18 6.04
C GLN A 12 -5.84 -15.20 4.98
N LEU A 13 -6.31 -16.39 4.54
CA LEU A 13 -7.45 -16.49 3.64
C LEU A 13 -8.74 -16.05 4.33
N ALA A 14 -8.96 -16.48 5.57
CA ALA A 14 -10.10 -16.06 6.37
C ALA A 14 -10.12 -14.53 6.57
N SER A 15 -8.97 -13.89 6.80
CA SER A 15 -8.91 -12.42 6.94
C SER A 15 -9.28 -11.69 5.64
N VAL A 16 -8.89 -12.21 4.47
CA VAL A 16 -9.30 -11.67 3.17
C VAL A 16 -10.81 -11.85 2.96
N LEU A 17 -11.37 -13.02 3.32
CA LEU A 17 -12.81 -13.26 3.21
C LEU A 17 -13.61 -12.34 4.13
N VAL A 18 -13.16 -12.13 5.37
CA VAL A 18 -13.79 -11.18 6.32
C VAL A 18 -13.73 -9.76 5.76
N LEU A 19 -12.58 -9.34 5.22
CA LEU A 19 -12.46 -8.03 4.58
C LEU A 19 -13.42 -7.90 3.39
N THR A 20 -13.48 -8.91 2.53
CA THR A 20 -14.39 -8.91 1.36
C THR A 20 -15.84 -8.81 1.80
N LEU A 21 -16.26 -9.59 2.81
CA LEU A 21 -17.61 -9.54 3.35
C LEU A 21 -17.93 -8.16 3.94
N LEU A 22 -16.98 -7.58 4.69
CA LEU A 22 -17.12 -6.23 5.26
C LEU A 22 -17.33 -5.18 4.15
N LEU A 23 -16.46 -5.18 3.14
CA LEU A 23 -16.50 -4.19 2.06
C LEU A 23 -17.68 -4.39 1.10
N ALA A 24 -17.99 -5.63 0.74
CA ALA A 24 -19.01 -5.92 -0.27
C ALA A 24 -20.44 -5.99 0.26
N VAL A 25 -20.62 -6.30 1.56
CA VAL A 25 -21.94 -6.52 2.14
C VAL A 25 -22.23 -5.56 3.29
N VAL A 26 -21.36 -5.53 4.31
CA VAL A 26 -21.66 -4.78 5.54
C VAL A 26 -21.70 -3.27 5.29
N LEU A 27 -20.69 -2.72 4.64
CA LEU A 27 -20.59 -1.27 4.40
C LEU A 27 -21.70 -0.73 3.48
N PRO A 28 -22.04 -1.38 2.34
CA PRO A 28 -23.12 -0.90 1.49
C PRO A 28 -24.51 -0.98 2.14
N LEU A 29 -24.71 -1.89 3.11
CA LEU A 29 -25.99 -2.01 3.85
C LEU A 29 -26.06 -1.07 5.05
N ALA A 30 -24.92 -0.72 5.64
CA ALA A 30 -24.86 0.09 6.87
C ALA A 30 -24.73 1.61 6.60
N LEU A 31 -24.21 2.00 5.44
CA LEU A 31 -23.89 3.38 5.10
C LEU A 31 -24.83 3.93 4.04
N ASP A 32 -25.19 5.22 4.16
CA ASP A 32 -25.83 5.98 3.12
C ASP A 32 -24.86 6.20 1.93
N ILE A 33 -25.42 6.57 0.78
CA ILE A 33 -24.65 6.66 -0.47
C ILE A 33 -23.53 7.69 -0.42
N PHE A 34 -23.72 8.79 0.34
CA PHE A 34 -22.69 9.81 0.52
C PHE A 34 -21.47 9.24 1.26
N ARG A 35 -21.71 8.56 2.38
CA ARG A 35 -20.64 7.91 3.17
C ARG A 35 -20.02 6.74 2.43
N LEU A 36 -20.82 6.00 1.65
CA LEU A 36 -20.32 4.91 0.82
C LEU A 36 -19.34 5.42 -0.26
N ASN A 37 -19.67 6.54 -0.91
CA ASN A 37 -18.77 7.19 -1.88
C ASN A 37 -17.46 7.67 -1.20
N LEU A 38 -17.56 8.17 0.03
CA LEU A 38 -16.39 8.57 0.82
C LEU A 38 -15.50 7.36 1.15
N VAL A 39 -16.09 6.23 1.52
CA VAL A 39 -15.35 4.97 1.71
C VAL A 39 -14.74 4.51 0.39
N GLY A 40 -15.45 4.60 -0.73
CA GLY A 40 -14.92 4.33 -2.07
C GLY A 40 -13.64 5.13 -2.34
N LYS A 41 -13.64 6.43 -2.05
CA LYS A 41 -12.44 7.28 -2.11
C LYS A 41 -11.31 6.75 -1.21
N TYR A 42 -11.59 6.30 0.02
CA TYR A 42 -10.55 5.75 0.89
C TYR A 42 -9.96 4.45 0.35
N LEU A 43 -10.79 3.60 -0.27
CA LEU A 43 -10.34 2.35 -0.88
C LEU A 43 -9.37 2.58 -2.04
N THR A 44 -9.45 3.71 -2.74
CA THR A 44 -8.47 4.02 -3.81
C THR A 44 -7.06 4.20 -3.26
N TYR A 45 -6.90 4.76 -2.07
CA TYR A 45 -5.61 4.85 -1.38
C TYR A 45 -5.13 3.49 -0.86
N ALA A 46 -6.05 2.55 -0.61
CA ALA A 46 -5.67 1.21 -0.17
C ALA A 46 -4.84 0.45 -1.21
N PHE A 47 -4.99 0.73 -2.51
CA PHE A 47 -4.11 0.17 -3.55
C PHE A 47 -2.65 0.56 -3.33
N VAL A 48 -2.41 1.81 -2.98
CA VAL A 48 -1.06 2.31 -2.67
C VAL A 48 -0.51 1.64 -1.42
N ALA A 49 -1.34 1.53 -0.36
CA ALA A 49 -0.95 0.88 0.88
C ALA A 49 -0.61 -0.61 0.68
N VAL A 50 -1.38 -1.34 -0.14
CA VAL A 50 -1.09 -2.72 -0.55
C VAL A 50 0.22 -2.82 -1.33
N GLY A 51 0.47 -1.89 -2.28
CA GLY A 51 1.74 -1.78 -2.98
C GLY A 51 2.92 -1.52 -2.04
N LEU A 52 2.75 -0.62 -1.07
CA LEU A 52 3.77 -0.32 -0.06
C LEU A 52 4.09 -1.51 0.85
N VAL A 53 3.13 -2.36 1.19
CA VAL A 53 3.39 -3.62 1.91
C VAL A 53 4.38 -4.49 1.13
N MET A 54 4.24 -4.56 -0.19
CA MET A 54 5.16 -5.35 -1.03
C MET A 54 6.56 -4.75 -1.06
N VAL A 55 6.68 -3.43 -1.25
CA VAL A 55 7.99 -2.74 -1.35
C VAL A 55 8.66 -2.60 -0.01
N TRP A 56 7.94 -2.10 1.00
CA TRP A 56 8.49 -1.81 2.32
C TRP A 56 8.50 -3.04 3.23
N GLY A 57 7.37 -3.73 3.31
CA GLY A 57 7.22 -4.90 4.18
C GLY A 57 8.09 -6.07 3.74
N TYR A 58 7.98 -6.47 2.49
CA TYR A 58 8.67 -7.62 1.92
C TYR A 58 10.01 -7.25 1.28
N GLY A 59 10.05 -6.17 0.50
CA GLY A 59 11.27 -5.72 -0.19
C GLY A 59 12.28 -4.99 0.70
N GLY A 60 11.88 -4.52 1.89
CA GLY A 60 12.74 -3.77 2.80
C GLY A 60 13.12 -2.37 2.33
N ILE A 61 12.36 -1.80 1.38
CA ILE A 61 12.65 -0.50 0.76
C ILE A 61 11.51 0.46 1.08
N LEU A 62 11.81 1.56 1.73
CA LEU A 62 10.84 2.62 1.97
C LEU A 62 10.84 3.61 0.81
N SER A 63 9.67 3.82 0.19
CA SER A 63 9.44 4.87 -0.81
C SER A 63 8.54 5.94 -0.23
N LEU A 64 8.97 7.20 -0.31
CA LEU A 64 8.21 8.38 0.13
C LEU A 64 7.63 9.18 -1.07
N GLY A 65 7.61 8.60 -2.26
CA GLY A 65 7.13 9.25 -3.49
C GLY A 65 5.98 8.50 -4.17
N GLN A 66 5.18 7.72 -3.44
CA GLN A 66 4.11 6.92 -4.06
C GLN A 66 2.97 7.77 -4.64
N GLY A 67 2.78 8.99 -4.14
CA GLY A 67 1.82 9.95 -4.70
C GLY A 67 2.05 10.26 -6.17
N VAL A 68 3.30 10.22 -6.65
CA VAL A 68 3.59 10.40 -8.09
C VAL A 68 2.92 9.34 -8.95
N PHE A 69 3.05 8.08 -8.56
CA PHE A 69 2.49 6.96 -9.33
C PHE A 69 0.97 6.96 -9.27
N PHE A 70 0.42 7.28 -8.10
CA PHE A 70 -1.01 7.52 -7.92
C PHE A 70 -1.49 8.67 -8.80
N GLY A 71 -0.79 9.81 -8.78
CA GLY A 71 -1.10 10.98 -9.59
C GLY A 71 -1.04 10.71 -11.08
N LEU A 72 0.03 10.07 -11.58
CA LEU A 72 0.16 9.77 -13.02
C LEU A 72 -0.98 8.87 -13.53
N GLY A 73 -1.36 7.84 -12.77
CA GLY A 73 -2.51 7.01 -13.11
C GLY A 73 -3.82 7.79 -13.08
N GLY A 74 -3.98 8.67 -12.07
CA GLY A 74 -5.13 9.57 -11.97
C GLY A 74 -5.23 10.56 -13.12
N TYR A 75 -4.12 11.20 -13.51
CA TYR A 75 -4.08 12.12 -14.66
C TYR A 75 -4.34 11.41 -15.97
N ALA A 76 -3.86 10.18 -16.16
CA ALA A 76 -4.13 9.39 -17.36
C ALA A 76 -5.63 9.12 -17.54
N MET A 77 -6.33 8.72 -16.47
CA MET A 77 -7.78 8.52 -16.49
C MET A 77 -8.53 9.85 -16.58
N ALA A 78 -8.10 10.87 -15.82
CA ALA A 78 -8.72 12.19 -15.83
C ALA A 78 -8.71 12.81 -17.22
N MET A 79 -7.62 12.64 -17.98
CA MET A 79 -7.54 13.16 -19.33
C MET A 79 -8.54 12.49 -20.29
N PHE A 80 -8.72 11.18 -20.18
CA PHE A 80 -9.75 10.47 -20.95
C PHE A 80 -11.15 11.03 -20.65
N LEU A 81 -11.52 11.13 -19.36
CA LEU A 81 -12.81 11.65 -18.93
C LEU A 81 -13.02 13.11 -19.37
N LYS A 82 -11.96 13.91 -19.29
CA LYS A 82 -12.01 15.33 -19.69
C LYS A 82 -12.19 15.50 -21.19
N LEU A 83 -11.52 14.68 -22.00
CA LEU A 83 -11.68 14.68 -23.46
C LEU A 83 -13.07 14.21 -23.88
N GLU A 84 -13.64 13.23 -23.19
CA GLU A 84 -15.02 12.79 -23.42
C GLU A 84 -16.03 13.88 -23.08
N ALA A 85 -15.84 14.59 -21.95
CA ALA A 85 -16.70 15.70 -21.55
C ALA A 85 -16.55 16.95 -22.45
N SER A 86 -15.50 17.01 -23.25
CA SER A 86 -15.18 18.15 -24.14
C SER A 86 -15.64 17.93 -25.56
N ASP A 87 -16.85 17.36 -25.75
CA ASP A 87 -17.47 17.23 -27.07
C ASP A 87 -17.78 18.63 -27.65
N PRO A 88 -17.58 18.87 -28.97
CA PRO A 88 -17.93 20.13 -29.63
C PRO A 88 -19.36 20.62 -29.38
N ILE A 89 -20.31 19.71 -29.11
CA ILE A 89 -21.69 20.05 -28.78
C ILE A 89 -21.82 20.66 -27.38
N THR A 90 -21.07 20.17 -26.41
CA THR A 90 -21.11 20.62 -25.01
C THR A 90 -20.25 21.88 -24.76
N THR A 91 -19.24 22.11 -25.62
CA THR A 91 -18.26 23.19 -25.50
C THR A 91 -18.48 24.34 -26.50
N LYS A 92 -19.72 24.51 -27.00
CA LYS A 92 -20.07 25.56 -28.01
C LYS A 92 -19.77 26.99 -27.58
N ILE A 93 -19.67 27.24 -26.28
CA ILE A 93 -19.44 28.58 -25.69
C ILE A 93 -17.94 28.89 -25.63
N GLN A 94 -17.06 27.91 -25.78
CA GLN A 94 -15.61 28.08 -25.74
C GLN A 94 -15.10 28.67 -27.04
N SER A 95 -13.94 29.33 -26.99
CA SER A 95 -13.29 29.90 -28.17
C SER A 95 -12.89 28.81 -29.18
N THR A 96 -12.53 27.63 -28.67
CA THR A 96 -12.19 26.43 -29.44
C THR A 96 -13.02 25.24 -29.01
N PRO A 97 -14.19 24.98 -29.65
CA PRO A 97 -15.03 23.84 -29.33
C PRO A 97 -14.31 22.49 -29.54
N GLY A 98 -14.55 21.54 -28.63
CA GLY A 98 -13.95 20.19 -28.72
C GLY A 98 -12.60 20.04 -28.04
N ILE A 99 -12.15 21.04 -27.29
CA ILE A 99 -10.91 21.03 -26.50
C ILE A 99 -11.27 21.20 -25.01
N PRO A 100 -10.50 20.58 -24.08
CA PRO A 100 -10.65 20.82 -22.64
C PRO A 100 -10.62 22.31 -22.25
N ASP A 101 -11.47 22.72 -21.34
CA ASP A 101 -11.60 24.10 -20.89
C ASP A 101 -10.29 24.75 -20.42
N PHE A 102 -9.48 24.01 -19.63
CA PHE A 102 -8.17 24.50 -19.20
C PHE A 102 -7.18 24.76 -20.35
N MET A 103 -7.33 24.05 -21.48
CA MET A 103 -6.53 24.31 -22.69
C MET A 103 -7.03 25.55 -23.40
N ASP A 104 -8.34 25.72 -23.55
CA ASP A 104 -8.95 26.90 -24.17
C ASP A 104 -8.60 28.18 -23.40
N TRP A 105 -8.67 28.17 -22.05
CA TRP A 105 -8.25 29.28 -21.20
C TRP A 105 -6.78 29.66 -21.33
N ASN A 106 -5.93 28.69 -21.68
CA ASN A 106 -4.49 28.92 -21.95
C ASN A 106 -4.20 29.15 -23.44
N GLN A 107 -5.22 29.45 -24.26
CA GLN A 107 -5.11 29.80 -25.69
C GLN A 107 -4.49 28.67 -26.54
N ILE A 108 -4.63 27.42 -26.13
CA ILE A 108 -4.25 26.26 -26.91
C ILE A 108 -5.39 25.95 -27.89
N THR A 109 -5.12 26.11 -29.19
CA THR A 109 -6.15 25.95 -30.24
C THR A 109 -6.25 24.54 -30.83
N ALA A 110 -5.28 23.67 -30.54
CA ALA A 110 -5.27 22.30 -31.03
C ALA A 110 -4.87 21.32 -29.92
N LEU A 111 -5.51 20.14 -29.89
CA LEU A 111 -5.14 19.10 -28.95
C LEU A 111 -3.70 18.61 -29.22
N PRO A 112 -2.78 18.65 -28.24
CA PRO A 112 -1.42 18.15 -28.39
C PRO A 112 -1.38 16.69 -28.81
N ALA A 113 -0.46 16.31 -29.69
CA ALA A 113 -0.36 14.97 -30.25
C ALA A 113 -0.25 13.86 -29.19
N PHE A 114 0.41 14.14 -28.04
CA PHE A 114 0.56 13.17 -26.96
C PHE A 114 -0.74 12.94 -26.17
N TRP A 115 -1.74 13.84 -26.26
CA TRP A 115 -3.06 13.65 -25.65
C TRP A 115 -4.09 13.00 -26.58
N VAL A 116 -3.87 12.99 -27.90
CA VAL A 116 -4.79 12.41 -28.88
C VAL A 116 -5.13 10.94 -28.59
N PRO A 117 -4.16 10.05 -28.24
CA PRO A 117 -4.48 8.65 -27.95
C PRO A 117 -5.41 8.45 -26.75
N PHE A 118 -5.45 9.43 -25.82
CA PHE A 118 -6.32 9.37 -24.64
C PHE A 118 -7.81 9.56 -24.95
N ARG A 119 -8.19 9.80 -26.20
CA ARG A 119 -9.60 9.72 -26.62
C ARG A 119 -10.16 8.30 -26.59
N HIS A 120 -9.29 7.29 -26.54
CA HIS A 120 -9.69 5.88 -26.51
C HIS A 120 -9.51 5.30 -25.13
N LEU A 121 -10.58 4.75 -24.52
CA LEU A 121 -10.53 4.12 -23.20
C LEU A 121 -9.48 3.01 -23.07
N PRO A 122 -9.30 2.07 -24.04
CA PRO A 122 -8.25 1.06 -23.93
C PRO A 122 -6.85 1.63 -23.80
N PHE A 123 -6.57 2.74 -24.50
CA PHE A 123 -5.28 3.42 -24.38
C PHE A 123 -5.13 4.09 -23.00
N ALA A 124 -6.17 4.75 -22.50
CA ALA A 124 -6.15 5.36 -21.18
C ALA A 124 -5.92 4.31 -20.07
N LEU A 125 -6.61 3.16 -20.14
CA LEU A 125 -6.40 2.05 -19.20
C LEU A 125 -4.99 1.47 -19.29
N PHE A 126 -4.43 1.34 -20.48
CA PHE A 126 -3.01 0.96 -20.64
C PHE A 126 -2.08 2.01 -20.03
N ALA A 127 -2.31 3.29 -20.28
CA ALA A 127 -1.51 4.40 -19.76
C ALA A 127 -1.58 4.50 -18.22
N VAL A 128 -2.73 4.21 -17.61
CA VAL A 128 -2.92 4.15 -16.15
C VAL A 128 -1.91 3.23 -15.47
N VAL A 129 -1.58 2.12 -16.11
CA VAL A 129 -0.60 1.16 -15.59
C VAL A 129 0.79 1.44 -16.13
N ALA A 130 0.91 1.75 -17.43
CA ALA A 130 2.18 1.87 -18.11
C ALA A 130 2.99 3.10 -17.67
N LEU A 131 2.36 4.28 -17.54
CA LEU A 131 3.08 5.52 -17.18
C LEU A 131 3.69 5.45 -15.77
N PRO A 132 2.94 5.09 -14.71
CA PRO A 132 3.51 4.93 -13.39
C PRO A 132 4.60 3.86 -13.34
N THR A 133 4.37 2.72 -14.02
CA THR A 133 5.32 1.60 -14.04
C THR A 133 6.60 1.96 -14.78
N LEU A 134 6.51 2.68 -15.91
CA LEU A 134 7.67 3.13 -16.68
C LEU A 134 8.52 4.11 -15.85
N LEU A 135 7.90 5.10 -15.21
CA LEU A 135 8.63 6.04 -14.35
C LEU A 135 9.28 5.30 -13.17
N ALA A 136 8.54 4.38 -12.55
CA ALA A 136 9.07 3.56 -11.47
C ALA A 136 10.25 2.70 -11.92
N TRP A 137 10.17 2.13 -13.12
CA TRP A 137 11.27 1.36 -13.71
C TRP A 137 12.51 2.22 -13.94
N ILE A 138 12.36 3.41 -14.56
CA ILE A 138 13.48 4.35 -14.81
C ILE A 138 14.16 4.70 -13.48
N VAL A 139 13.41 5.16 -12.48
CA VAL A 139 13.94 5.58 -11.18
C VAL A 139 14.60 4.40 -10.45
N SER A 140 13.91 3.28 -10.35
CA SER A 140 14.42 2.12 -9.62
C SER A 140 15.61 1.45 -10.32
N PHE A 141 15.61 1.40 -11.66
CA PHE A 141 16.73 0.87 -12.42
C PHE A 141 18.00 1.73 -12.21
N ALA A 142 17.86 3.06 -12.32
CA ALA A 142 18.98 3.98 -12.10
C ALA A 142 19.57 3.85 -10.68
N MET A 143 18.72 3.63 -9.68
CA MET A 143 19.11 3.56 -8.26
C MET A 143 19.67 2.20 -7.88
N PHE A 144 18.91 1.12 -8.10
CA PHE A 144 19.30 -0.20 -7.60
C PHE A 144 20.45 -0.84 -8.35
N LYS A 145 20.62 -0.55 -9.66
CA LYS A 145 21.80 -0.99 -10.38
C LYS A 145 23.09 -0.29 -9.91
N ARG A 146 22.96 0.91 -9.35
CA ARG A 146 24.07 1.64 -8.69
C ARG A 146 24.19 1.33 -7.20
N ARG A 147 23.43 0.34 -6.68
CA ARG A 147 23.41 -0.08 -5.27
C ARG A 147 23.00 1.03 -4.30
N VAL A 148 22.24 2.02 -4.75
CA VAL A 148 21.65 3.04 -3.89
C VAL A 148 20.39 2.46 -3.26
N GLY A 149 20.32 2.44 -1.93
CA GLY A 149 19.20 1.88 -1.18
C GLY A 149 18.99 2.59 0.16
N GLY A 150 18.12 2.04 0.99
CA GLY A 150 17.83 2.57 2.32
C GLY A 150 17.26 3.99 2.29
N VAL A 151 17.78 4.86 3.16
CA VAL A 151 17.30 6.24 3.32
C VAL A 151 17.49 7.08 2.07
N TYR A 152 18.58 6.89 1.32
CA TYR A 152 18.82 7.63 0.08
C TYR A 152 17.74 7.39 -0.96
N PHE A 153 17.25 6.15 -1.10
CA PHE A 153 16.15 5.85 -2.00
C PHE A 153 14.86 6.59 -1.59
N ALA A 154 14.55 6.64 -0.29
CA ALA A 154 13.38 7.35 0.20
C ALA A 154 13.45 8.86 -0.12
N ILE A 155 14.61 9.50 0.10
CA ILE A 155 14.81 10.92 -0.20
C ILE A 155 14.69 11.19 -1.71
N ILE A 156 15.27 10.34 -2.55
CA ILE A 156 15.22 10.53 -4.01
C ILE A 156 13.79 10.33 -4.53
N THR A 157 13.04 9.34 -4.04
CA THR A 157 11.64 9.19 -4.44
C THR A 157 10.78 10.38 -4.02
N GLN A 158 11.09 11.02 -2.89
CA GLN A 158 10.45 12.26 -2.47
C GLN A 158 10.82 13.45 -3.36
N ALA A 159 12.09 13.55 -3.78
CA ALA A 159 12.52 14.55 -4.76
C ALA A 159 11.83 14.37 -6.11
N VAL A 160 11.68 13.13 -6.59
CA VAL A 160 10.90 12.82 -7.81
C VAL A 160 9.46 13.29 -7.67
N ALA A 161 8.84 13.09 -6.50
CA ALA A 161 7.48 13.57 -6.24
C ALA A 161 7.38 15.09 -6.35
N LEU A 162 8.34 15.83 -5.80
CA LEU A 162 8.39 17.28 -5.91
C LEU A 162 8.58 17.74 -7.36
N ILE A 163 9.54 17.13 -8.08
CA ILE A 163 9.84 17.47 -9.49
C ILE A 163 8.59 17.26 -10.35
N VAL A 164 7.94 16.11 -10.27
CA VAL A 164 6.75 15.82 -11.08
C VAL A 164 5.60 16.76 -10.72
N THR A 165 5.42 17.08 -9.44
CA THR A 165 4.40 18.05 -9.01
C THR A 165 4.66 19.43 -9.62
N VAL A 166 5.89 19.92 -9.56
CA VAL A 166 6.28 21.23 -10.14
C VAL A 166 6.11 21.23 -11.66
N LEU A 167 6.48 20.12 -12.34
CA LEU A 167 6.26 19.97 -13.78
C LEU A 167 4.78 20.03 -14.16
N ILE A 168 3.91 19.35 -13.40
CA ILE A 168 2.46 19.39 -13.63
C ILE A 168 1.94 20.82 -13.43
N ILE A 169 2.33 21.48 -12.34
CA ILE A 169 1.89 22.86 -12.06
C ILE A 169 2.39 23.83 -13.12
N GLY A 170 3.65 23.69 -13.55
CA GLY A 170 4.26 24.58 -14.54
C GLY A 170 3.69 24.43 -15.95
N GLN A 171 3.16 23.26 -16.30
CA GLN A 171 2.56 23.00 -17.61
C GLN A 171 1.03 23.21 -17.59
N GLN A 172 0.60 24.38 -17.14
CA GLN A 172 -0.81 24.69 -16.90
C GLN A 172 -1.70 24.44 -18.11
N GLY A 173 -1.27 24.79 -19.30
CA GLY A 173 -2.04 24.58 -20.53
C GLY A 173 -2.24 23.10 -20.90
N TYR A 174 -1.39 22.20 -20.42
CA TYR A 174 -1.43 20.78 -20.78
C TYR A 174 -1.99 19.88 -19.68
N THR A 175 -1.96 20.32 -18.43
CA THR A 175 -2.29 19.50 -17.24
C THR A 175 -3.35 20.11 -16.33
N GLY A 176 -3.83 21.33 -16.63
CA GLY A 176 -4.73 22.09 -15.76
C GLY A 176 -4.02 22.85 -14.63
N GLY A 177 -2.67 22.81 -14.56
CA GLY A 177 -1.87 23.57 -13.60
C GLY A 177 -2.21 23.27 -12.14
N VAL A 178 -2.27 24.30 -11.30
CA VAL A 178 -2.53 24.16 -9.84
C VAL A 178 -3.92 23.57 -9.57
N ASN A 179 -4.93 23.92 -10.35
CA ASN A 179 -6.29 23.41 -10.19
C ASN A 179 -6.43 21.95 -10.63
N GLY A 180 -5.57 21.50 -11.54
CA GLY A 180 -5.65 20.18 -12.14
C GLY A 180 -6.82 20.04 -13.13
N MET A 181 -7.27 18.82 -13.31
CA MET A 181 -8.40 18.46 -14.17
C MET A 181 -9.66 18.30 -13.32
N THR A 182 -10.65 19.14 -13.54
CA THR A 182 -11.92 19.18 -12.82
C THR A 182 -13.09 18.80 -13.74
N ASP A 183 -14.27 18.63 -13.14
CA ASP A 183 -15.49 18.35 -13.89
C ASP A 183 -15.47 17.04 -14.71
N LEU A 184 -14.92 15.99 -14.13
CA LEU A 184 -14.90 14.64 -14.71
C LEU A 184 -16.23 13.94 -14.40
N LYS A 185 -17.20 14.12 -15.32
CA LYS A 185 -18.62 13.77 -15.04
C LYS A 185 -19.11 12.57 -15.82
N THR A 186 -18.49 12.27 -16.97
CA THR A 186 -18.97 11.27 -17.93
C THR A 186 -17.95 10.15 -18.12
N LEU A 187 -18.45 8.94 -18.18
CA LEU A 187 -17.68 7.74 -18.54
C LEU A 187 -18.47 6.96 -19.59
N LEU A 188 -18.01 6.93 -20.84
CA LEU A 188 -18.67 6.31 -21.97
C LEU A 188 -20.12 6.82 -22.16
N GLY A 189 -20.32 8.12 -22.03
CA GLY A 189 -21.63 8.76 -22.12
C GLY A 189 -22.51 8.61 -20.88
N TRP A 190 -22.03 7.92 -19.83
CA TRP A 190 -22.78 7.70 -18.61
C TRP A 190 -22.36 8.70 -17.51
N ASP A 191 -23.35 9.36 -16.88
CA ASP A 191 -23.08 10.31 -15.80
C ASP A 191 -22.64 9.57 -14.52
N THR A 192 -21.40 9.80 -14.11
CA THR A 192 -20.79 9.18 -12.91
C THR A 192 -21.35 9.71 -11.59
N ARG A 193 -22.16 10.78 -11.61
CA ARG A 193 -22.74 11.37 -10.39
C ARG A 193 -24.03 10.69 -9.96
N THR A 194 -24.65 9.88 -10.81
CA THR A 194 -25.87 9.15 -10.46
C THR A 194 -25.60 8.17 -9.33
N ASP A 195 -26.61 7.93 -8.50
CA ASP A 195 -26.46 7.02 -7.36
C ASP A 195 -26.12 5.60 -7.80
N GLN A 196 -26.69 5.15 -8.94
CA GLN A 196 -26.33 3.86 -9.54
C GLN A 196 -24.85 3.81 -9.94
N ALA A 197 -24.33 4.89 -10.54
CA ALA A 197 -22.92 4.97 -10.92
C ALA A 197 -22.00 4.89 -9.71
N LYS A 198 -22.32 5.59 -8.62
CA LYS A 198 -21.54 5.53 -7.37
C LYS A 198 -21.45 4.13 -6.79
N TYR A 199 -22.58 3.37 -6.79
CA TYR A 199 -22.59 1.97 -6.36
C TYR A 199 -21.71 1.10 -7.27
N ILE A 200 -21.84 1.23 -8.59
CA ILE A 200 -21.06 0.43 -9.55
C ILE A 200 -19.57 0.74 -9.41
N LEU A 201 -19.18 2.02 -9.32
CA LEU A 201 -17.79 2.43 -9.12
C LEU A 201 -17.23 1.93 -7.78
N TYR A 202 -18.05 1.95 -6.73
CA TYR A 202 -17.67 1.38 -5.44
C TYR A 202 -17.38 -0.12 -5.55
N TYR A 203 -18.29 -0.91 -6.11
CA TYR A 203 -18.08 -2.35 -6.28
C TYR A 203 -16.92 -2.68 -7.22
N LEU A 204 -16.73 -1.89 -8.28
CA LEU A 204 -15.56 -2.00 -9.15
C LEU A 204 -14.25 -1.79 -8.35
N CYS A 205 -14.22 -0.76 -7.51
CA CYS A 205 -13.08 -0.46 -6.65
C CYS A 205 -12.82 -1.63 -5.68
N VAL A 206 -13.85 -2.16 -5.01
CA VAL A 206 -13.74 -3.31 -4.12
C VAL A 206 -13.23 -4.55 -4.87
N ALA A 207 -13.79 -4.87 -6.04
CA ALA A 207 -13.40 -6.04 -6.83
C ALA A 207 -11.91 -5.96 -7.26
N LEU A 208 -11.48 -4.80 -7.77
CA LEU A 208 -10.09 -4.59 -8.18
C LEU A 208 -9.13 -4.60 -6.98
N LEU A 209 -9.54 -4.05 -5.82
CA LEU A 209 -8.73 -4.08 -4.61
C LEU A 209 -8.54 -5.51 -4.11
N ILE A 210 -9.60 -6.31 -4.05
CA ILE A 210 -9.50 -7.73 -3.67
C ILE A 210 -8.62 -8.49 -4.68
N GLY A 211 -8.78 -8.24 -5.99
CA GLY A 211 -7.91 -8.78 -7.03
C GLY A 211 -6.43 -8.42 -6.79
N SER A 212 -6.15 -7.17 -6.43
CA SER A 212 -4.80 -6.68 -6.11
C SER A 212 -4.22 -7.37 -4.87
N ILE A 213 -5.04 -7.56 -3.83
CA ILE A 213 -4.64 -8.30 -2.61
C ILE A 213 -4.33 -9.76 -2.95
N LEU A 214 -5.16 -10.41 -3.76
CA LEU A 214 -4.94 -11.80 -4.17
C LEU A 214 -3.69 -11.95 -5.04
N LEU A 215 -3.43 -11.01 -5.96
CA LEU A 215 -2.21 -10.95 -6.76
C LEU A 215 -0.97 -10.81 -5.87
N CYS A 216 -0.97 -9.82 -4.98
CA CYS A 216 0.15 -9.61 -4.05
C CYS A 216 0.38 -10.85 -3.15
N ARG A 217 -0.71 -11.47 -2.68
CA ARG A 217 -0.63 -12.69 -1.90
C ARG A 217 -0.06 -13.86 -2.69
N TRP A 218 -0.46 -14.03 -3.95
CA TRP A 218 0.11 -15.04 -4.82
C TRP A 218 1.63 -14.85 -4.98
N ILE A 219 2.09 -13.60 -5.16
CA ILE A 219 3.52 -13.27 -5.21
C ILE A 219 4.20 -13.60 -3.86
N GLN A 220 3.59 -13.23 -2.72
CA GLN A 220 4.13 -13.50 -1.39
C GLN A 220 4.31 -15.01 -1.10
N THR A 221 3.41 -15.85 -1.59
CA THR A 221 3.46 -17.29 -1.40
C THR A 221 4.35 -18.02 -2.42
N SER A 222 4.79 -17.32 -3.46
CA SER A 222 5.69 -17.84 -4.47
C SER A 222 7.17 -17.85 -4.01
N LYS A 223 8.05 -18.42 -4.83
CA LYS A 223 9.51 -18.37 -4.61
C LYS A 223 10.02 -16.93 -4.55
N ALA A 224 9.39 -16.02 -5.32
CA ALA A 224 9.75 -14.60 -5.31
C ALA A 224 9.50 -13.96 -3.93
N GLY A 225 8.37 -14.26 -3.29
CA GLY A 225 8.07 -13.75 -1.95
C GLY A 225 9.04 -14.22 -0.87
N THR A 226 9.42 -15.49 -0.88
CA THR A 226 10.44 -16.01 0.05
C THR A 226 11.80 -15.36 -0.17
N LEU A 227 12.16 -15.11 -1.45
CA LEU A 227 13.41 -14.43 -1.80
C LEU A 227 13.40 -12.97 -1.35
N LEU A 228 12.28 -12.25 -1.52
CA LEU A 228 12.13 -10.88 -1.04
C LEU A 228 12.35 -10.77 0.47
N LEU A 229 11.78 -11.67 1.26
CA LEU A 229 12.01 -11.71 2.71
C LEU A 229 13.48 -12.00 3.06
N ALA A 230 14.10 -12.96 2.37
CA ALA A 230 15.51 -13.28 2.57
C ALA A 230 16.42 -12.08 2.24
N MET A 231 16.11 -11.34 1.17
CA MET A 231 16.84 -10.12 0.77
C MET A 231 16.69 -9.01 1.80
N ARG A 232 15.49 -8.83 2.37
CA ARG A 232 15.25 -7.85 3.42
C ARG A 232 16.06 -8.13 4.67
N ASP A 233 16.15 -9.39 5.07
CA ASP A 233 16.82 -9.79 6.32
C ASP A 233 18.35 -9.82 6.17
N LYS A 234 18.89 -10.38 5.08
CA LYS A 234 20.34 -10.48 4.80
C LYS A 234 20.63 -10.45 3.30
N GLU A 235 20.71 -9.25 2.72
CA GLU A 235 20.93 -9.03 1.29
C GLU A 235 22.18 -9.73 0.75
N ASP A 236 23.30 -9.64 1.48
CA ASP A 236 24.57 -10.20 1.04
C ASP A 236 24.51 -11.72 0.85
N ARG A 237 23.81 -12.43 1.74
CA ARG A 237 23.68 -13.92 1.62
C ARG A 237 22.93 -14.30 0.35
N VAL A 238 21.88 -13.56 -0.02
CA VAL A 238 21.11 -13.82 -1.23
C VAL A 238 21.95 -13.52 -2.46
N ARG A 239 22.75 -12.46 -2.41
CA ARG A 239 23.67 -12.07 -3.49
C ARG A 239 24.77 -13.13 -3.71
N PHE A 240 25.34 -13.67 -2.64
CA PHE A 240 26.31 -14.78 -2.71
C PHE A 240 25.70 -16.08 -3.26
N SER A 241 24.37 -16.26 -3.14
CA SER A 241 23.66 -17.39 -3.74
C SER A 241 23.37 -17.20 -5.24
N GLY A 242 23.88 -16.13 -5.88
CA GLY A 242 23.80 -15.89 -7.33
C GLY A 242 22.53 -15.17 -7.79
N TYR A 243 21.67 -14.68 -6.89
CA TYR A 243 20.48 -13.92 -7.27
C TYR A 243 20.77 -12.44 -7.48
N ASP A 244 20.20 -11.85 -8.56
CA ASP A 244 20.25 -10.38 -8.79
C ASP A 244 19.20 -9.66 -7.95
N VAL A 245 19.60 -9.22 -6.76
CA VAL A 245 18.78 -8.50 -5.79
C VAL A 245 18.16 -7.24 -6.41
N SER A 246 18.89 -6.55 -7.31
CA SER A 246 18.43 -5.31 -7.94
C SER A 246 17.18 -5.54 -8.78
N ASN A 247 17.13 -6.61 -9.57
CA ASN A 247 15.98 -6.91 -10.43
C ASN A 247 14.72 -7.22 -9.62
N PHE A 248 14.85 -7.92 -8.48
CA PHE A 248 13.71 -8.19 -7.59
C PHE A 248 13.16 -6.91 -6.95
N ARG A 249 14.05 -5.98 -6.56
CA ARG A 249 13.66 -4.67 -6.04
C ARG A 249 12.95 -3.83 -7.10
N ILE A 250 13.50 -3.78 -8.32
CA ILE A 250 12.88 -3.09 -9.45
C ILE A 250 11.49 -3.64 -9.69
N PHE A 251 11.34 -4.97 -9.80
CA PHE A 251 10.05 -5.62 -10.01
C PHE A 251 9.02 -5.25 -8.95
N THR A 252 9.41 -5.32 -7.66
CA THR A 252 8.50 -5.02 -6.55
C THR A 252 8.07 -3.55 -6.55
N PHE A 253 8.99 -2.65 -6.89
CA PHE A 253 8.71 -1.22 -6.97
C PHE A 253 7.80 -0.87 -8.16
N CYS A 254 8.03 -1.49 -9.32
CA CYS A 254 7.15 -1.37 -10.49
C CYS A 254 5.74 -1.91 -10.21
N LEU A 255 5.62 -3.03 -9.50
CA LEU A 255 4.34 -3.58 -9.08
C LEU A 255 3.57 -2.59 -8.19
N ALA A 256 4.25 -2.00 -7.19
CA ALA A 256 3.62 -1.01 -6.32
C ALA A 256 3.20 0.25 -7.08
N ALA A 257 3.99 0.70 -8.06
CA ALA A 257 3.65 1.83 -8.91
C ALA A 257 2.43 1.53 -9.80
N ALA A 258 2.34 0.32 -10.36
CA ALA A 258 1.18 -0.12 -11.14
C ALA A 258 -0.11 -0.11 -10.28
N LEU A 259 -0.05 -0.66 -9.07
CA LEU A 259 -1.17 -0.65 -8.13
C LEU A 259 -1.55 0.78 -7.73
N SER A 260 -0.56 1.65 -7.49
CA SER A 260 -0.79 3.06 -7.19
C SER A 260 -1.49 3.78 -8.35
N GLY A 261 -1.08 3.50 -9.59
CA GLY A 261 -1.71 4.04 -10.80
C GLY A 261 -3.18 3.63 -10.93
N ILE A 262 -3.49 2.36 -10.69
CA ILE A 262 -4.88 1.87 -10.66
C ILE A 262 -5.68 2.60 -9.58
N GLY A 263 -5.12 2.75 -8.38
CA GLY A 263 -5.74 3.52 -7.30
C GLY A 263 -6.03 4.97 -7.71
N GLY A 264 -5.09 5.65 -8.38
CA GLY A 264 -5.25 7.01 -8.87
C GLY A 264 -6.34 7.14 -9.94
N ALA A 265 -6.42 6.20 -10.87
CA ALA A 265 -7.48 6.17 -11.88
C ALA A 265 -8.86 6.01 -11.26
N LEU A 266 -9.01 5.08 -10.31
CA LEU A 266 -10.25 4.88 -9.56
C LEU A 266 -10.61 6.11 -8.71
N PHE A 267 -9.60 6.81 -8.16
CA PHE A 267 -9.81 8.06 -7.45
C PHE A 267 -10.43 9.13 -8.35
N SER A 268 -9.90 9.32 -9.56
CA SER A 268 -10.44 10.29 -10.52
C SER A 268 -11.88 9.97 -10.90
N LEU A 269 -12.25 8.69 -11.01
CA LEU A 269 -13.62 8.25 -11.26
C LEU A 269 -14.56 8.47 -10.08
N GLN A 270 -14.09 8.24 -8.84
CA GLN A 270 -14.90 8.36 -7.62
C GLN A 270 -15.12 9.82 -7.22
N VAL A 271 -14.08 10.66 -7.37
CA VAL A 271 -14.08 12.04 -6.87
C VAL A 271 -14.47 13.04 -7.93
N GLY A 272 -14.26 12.71 -9.20
CA GLY A 272 -14.59 13.58 -10.33
C GLY A 272 -13.59 14.71 -10.57
N PHE A 273 -12.40 14.66 -9.95
CA PHE A 273 -11.29 15.57 -10.23
C PHE A 273 -9.93 14.99 -9.88
N MET A 274 -8.87 15.53 -10.49
CA MET A 274 -7.48 15.17 -10.20
C MET A 274 -6.60 16.41 -10.18
N SER A 275 -5.88 16.64 -9.07
CA SER A 275 -5.05 17.82 -8.83
C SER A 275 -3.61 17.45 -8.49
N PRO A 276 -2.61 18.33 -8.77
CA PRO A 276 -1.22 18.12 -8.36
C PRO A 276 -1.05 17.94 -6.86
N SER A 277 -2.00 18.42 -6.06
CA SER A 277 -1.99 18.26 -4.59
C SER A 277 -1.97 16.79 -4.15
N PHE A 278 -2.42 15.86 -5.00
CA PHE A 278 -2.37 14.41 -4.72
C PHE A 278 -1.08 13.72 -5.18
N VAL A 279 -0.25 14.43 -5.96
CA VAL A 279 1.03 13.92 -6.50
C VAL A 279 2.18 14.16 -5.53
N GLY A 280 2.10 15.25 -4.75
CA GLY A 280 3.18 15.83 -3.97
C GLY A 280 3.69 15.00 -2.78
N ILE A 281 4.55 15.63 -2.01
CA ILE A 281 5.23 15.03 -0.84
C ILE A 281 4.22 14.68 0.25
N VAL A 282 3.32 15.60 0.59
CA VAL A 282 2.36 15.43 1.71
C VAL A 282 1.49 14.19 1.52
N PRO A 283 0.76 14.02 0.39
CA PRO A 283 -0.03 12.80 0.17
C PRO A 283 0.83 11.55 0.08
N SER A 284 2.05 11.63 -0.45
CA SER A 284 2.98 10.50 -0.48
C SER A 284 3.31 10.00 0.92
N VAL A 285 3.57 10.90 1.86
CA VAL A 285 3.83 10.57 3.28
C VAL A 285 2.55 10.02 3.94
N GLU A 286 1.38 10.64 3.69
CA GLU A 286 0.10 10.12 4.19
C GLU A 286 -0.14 8.66 3.77
N MET A 287 0.15 8.32 2.53
CA MET A 287 0.00 6.94 2.01
C MET A 287 0.92 5.94 2.73
N VAL A 288 2.13 6.36 3.13
CA VAL A 288 3.02 5.55 3.97
C VAL A 288 2.45 5.36 5.37
N ILE A 289 1.83 6.40 5.94
CA ILE A 289 1.15 6.33 7.24
C ILE A 289 0.05 5.27 7.21
N PHE A 290 -0.74 5.19 6.14
CA PHE A 290 -1.79 4.18 6.00
C PHE A 290 -1.25 2.76 6.11
N ALA A 291 -0.14 2.47 5.43
CA ALA A 291 0.53 1.17 5.49
C ALA A 291 1.19 0.91 6.85
N ALA A 292 1.76 1.95 7.49
CA ALA A 292 2.40 1.85 8.81
C ALA A 292 1.37 1.54 9.90
N VAL A 293 0.26 2.29 9.96
CA VAL A 293 -0.82 2.11 10.93
C VAL A 293 -1.46 0.74 10.77
N GLY A 294 -1.73 0.34 9.54
CA GLY A 294 -2.33 -0.96 9.25
C GLY A 294 -1.42 -2.14 9.57
N GLY A 295 -0.13 -1.95 9.39
CA GLY A 295 0.92 -2.97 9.59
C GLY A 295 1.62 -3.34 8.29
N ARG A 296 2.89 -2.95 8.21
CA ARG A 296 3.74 -3.08 7.00
C ARG A 296 3.91 -4.51 6.45
N MET A 297 3.53 -5.54 7.21
CA MET A 297 3.65 -6.95 6.81
C MET A 297 2.31 -7.57 6.42
N SER A 298 1.19 -6.89 6.60
CA SER A 298 -0.15 -7.42 6.36
C SER A 298 -0.87 -6.65 5.26
N LEU A 299 -1.21 -7.33 4.15
CA LEU A 299 -1.99 -6.74 3.05
C LEU A 299 -3.37 -6.28 3.53
N VAL A 300 -4.05 -7.13 4.30
CA VAL A 300 -5.37 -6.82 4.88
C VAL A 300 -5.26 -5.71 5.93
N GLY A 301 -4.19 -5.76 6.75
CA GLY A 301 -3.88 -4.71 7.71
C GLY A 301 -3.74 -3.34 7.06
N ALA A 302 -3.02 -3.25 5.93
CA ALA A 302 -2.85 -2.00 5.19
C ALA A 302 -4.18 -1.40 4.72
N VAL A 303 -5.15 -2.22 4.30
CA VAL A 303 -6.50 -1.75 3.93
C VAL A 303 -7.24 -1.21 5.15
N TYR A 304 -7.26 -1.94 6.27
CA TYR A 304 -7.86 -1.44 7.51
C TYR A 304 -7.19 -0.16 8.01
N GLY A 305 -5.85 -0.08 7.93
CA GLY A 305 -5.11 1.12 8.28
C GLY A 305 -5.50 2.31 7.42
N THR A 306 -5.65 2.11 6.12
CA THR A 306 -6.12 3.15 5.19
C THR A 306 -7.52 3.64 5.56
N LEU A 307 -8.45 2.73 5.79
CA LEU A 307 -9.82 3.08 6.18
C LEU A 307 -9.86 3.82 7.52
N LEU A 308 -9.12 3.33 8.52
CA LEU A 308 -9.10 3.92 9.86
C LEU A 308 -8.52 5.33 9.85
N VAL A 309 -7.36 5.52 9.18
CA VAL A 309 -6.71 6.83 9.14
C VAL A 309 -7.53 7.85 8.37
N ASN A 310 -8.10 7.46 7.22
CA ASN A 310 -8.95 8.37 6.44
C ASN A 310 -10.28 8.66 7.13
N ALA A 311 -10.90 7.68 7.79
CA ALA A 311 -12.08 7.92 8.62
C ALA A 311 -11.76 8.87 9.79
N GLY A 312 -10.63 8.66 10.46
CA GLY A 312 -10.15 9.57 11.50
C GLY A 312 -9.88 10.98 10.96
N LYS A 313 -9.23 11.10 9.80
CA LYS A 313 -8.98 12.38 9.12
C LYS A 313 -10.29 13.13 8.86
N THR A 314 -11.30 12.45 8.33
CA THR A 314 -12.60 13.06 8.08
C THR A 314 -13.28 13.48 9.38
N PHE A 315 -13.31 12.60 10.37
CA PHE A 315 -13.90 12.90 11.68
C PHE A 315 -13.23 14.11 12.36
N PHE A 316 -11.90 14.16 12.39
CA PHE A 316 -11.17 15.28 12.99
C PHE A 316 -11.34 16.58 12.18
N SER A 317 -11.38 16.50 10.86
CA SER A 317 -11.59 17.66 9.99
C SER A 317 -13.01 18.22 10.14
N GLU A 318 -14.02 17.39 10.34
CA GLU A 318 -15.40 17.82 10.56
C GLU A 318 -15.63 18.37 11.98
N SER A 319 -15.01 17.73 13.00
CA SER A 319 -15.24 18.08 14.41
C SER A 319 -14.35 19.21 14.92
N PHE A 320 -13.12 19.31 14.41
CA PHE A 320 -12.08 20.25 14.87
C PHE A 320 -11.31 20.85 13.70
N PRO A 321 -11.94 21.77 12.89
CA PRO A 321 -11.34 22.29 11.66
C PRO A 321 -9.98 22.98 11.85
N ASP A 322 -9.75 23.64 13.00
CA ASP A 322 -8.52 24.36 13.28
C ASP A 322 -7.38 23.45 13.79
N LEU A 323 -7.71 22.30 14.37
CA LEU A 323 -6.76 21.42 15.05
C LEU A 323 -6.51 20.10 14.32
N TRP A 324 -7.26 19.81 13.26
CA TRP A 324 -7.23 18.49 12.60
C TRP A 324 -5.83 18.07 12.12
N LEU A 325 -5.01 19.04 11.66
CA LEU A 325 -3.64 18.77 11.22
C LEU A 325 -2.74 18.29 12.39
N PHE A 326 -2.88 18.96 13.55
CA PHE A 326 -2.12 18.58 14.76
C PHE A 326 -2.60 17.24 15.31
N LEU A 327 -3.91 16.98 15.27
CA LEU A 327 -4.48 15.70 15.70
C LEU A 327 -4.01 14.56 14.81
N MET A 328 -3.92 14.77 13.49
CA MET A 328 -3.36 13.80 12.56
C MET A 328 -1.88 13.54 12.80
N ALA A 329 -1.09 14.58 13.07
CA ALA A 329 0.33 14.43 13.43
C ALA A 329 0.50 13.67 14.75
N ALA A 330 -0.31 14.00 15.76
CA ALA A 330 -0.31 13.32 17.05
C ALA A 330 -0.73 11.84 16.92
N LEU A 331 -1.75 11.54 16.11
CA LEU A 331 -2.18 10.18 15.81
C LEU A 331 -1.04 9.39 15.15
N PHE A 332 -0.35 9.98 14.18
CA PHE A 332 0.77 9.32 13.50
C PHE A 332 1.93 9.02 14.47
N ILE A 333 2.34 10.03 15.25
CA ILE A 333 3.40 9.87 16.25
C ILE A 333 2.98 8.82 17.29
N GLY A 334 1.75 8.91 17.80
CA GLY A 334 1.22 7.97 18.79
C GLY A 334 1.18 6.53 18.27
N VAL A 335 0.71 6.31 17.03
CA VAL A 335 0.65 4.97 16.44
C VAL A 335 2.06 4.42 16.17
N THR A 336 2.97 5.22 15.64
CA THR A 336 4.35 4.75 15.36
C THR A 336 5.14 4.46 16.64
N MET A 337 4.91 5.21 17.72
CA MET A 337 5.56 4.96 19.02
C MET A 337 4.93 3.79 19.76
N ALA A 338 3.59 3.71 19.81
CA ALA A 338 2.88 2.67 20.53
C ALA A 338 2.87 1.32 19.79
N PHE A 339 2.86 1.34 18.45
CA PHE A 339 2.65 0.16 17.62
C PHE A 339 3.63 0.08 16.44
N PRO A 340 4.93 -0.15 16.67
CA PRO A 340 5.94 -0.14 15.62
C PRO A 340 5.72 -1.22 14.53
N MET A 341 4.90 -2.24 14.82
CA MET A 341 4.47 -3.26 13.87
C MET A 341 3.07 -3.02 13.28
N GLY A 342 2.42 -1.90 13.61
CA GLY A 342 1.06 -1.56 13.23
C GLY A 342 -0.01 -2.42 13.93
N LEU A 343 -1.28 -2.15 13.61
CA LEU A 343 -2.42 -2.84 14.21
C LEU A 343 -2.43 -4.35 13.93
N ALA A 344 -2.03 -4.76 12.71
CA ALA A 344 -1.94 -6.17 12.35
C ALA A 344 -0.86 -6.92 13.16
N GLY A 345 0.26 -6.26 13.47
CA GLY A 345 1.31 -6.83 14.31
C GLY A 345 0.87 -7.06 15.75
N LEU A 346 0.06 -6.17 16.30
CA LEU A 346 -0.55 -6.38 17.63
C LEU A 346 -1.45 -7.60 17.65
N TRP A 347 -2.28 -7.77 16.63
CA TRP A 347 -3.14 -8.93 16.49
C TRP A 347 -2.35 -10.23 16.48
N GLU A 348 -1.27 -10.29 15.71
CA GLU A 348 -0.40 -11.46 15.63
C GLU A 348 0.39 -11.71 16.92
N ALA A 349 0.89 -10.66 17.56
CA ALA A 349 1.74 -10.79 18.76
C ALA A 349 0.93 -11.08 20.05
N GLN A 350 -0.26 -10.53 20.20
CA GLN A 350 -1.02 -10.60 21.45
C GLN A 350 -2.25 -11.51 21.37
N VAL A 351 -3.01 -11.45 20.28
CA VAL A 351 -4.29 -12.17 20.19
C VAL A 351 -4.09 -13.62 19.76
N VAL A 352 -3.26 -13.87 18.78
CA VAL A 352 -3.01 -15.24 18.25
C VAL A 352 -2.43 -16.18 19.32
N PRO A 353 -1.43 -15.79 20.15
CA PRO A 353 -0.92 -16.66 21.20
C PRO A 353 -1.96 -16.95 22.31
N ARG A 354 -2.72 -15.91 22.73
CA ARG A 354 -3.78 -16.06 23.74
C ARG A 354 -4.88 -17.01 23.27
N TRP A 355 -5.28 -16.88 22.02
CA TRP A 355 -6.30 -17.75 21.43
C TRP A 355 -5.81 -19.19 21.23
N LYS A 356 -4.53 -19.39 20.85
CA LYS A 356 -3.89 -20.71 20.81
C LYS A 356 -3.84 -21.36 22.21
N ALA A 357 -3.44 -20.58 23.22
CA ALA A 357 -3.42 -21.07 24.60
C ALA A 357 -4.83 -21.43 25.11
N TRP A 358 -5.85 -20.65 24.76
CA TRP A 358 -7.24 -20.95 25.11
C TRP A 358 -7.76 -22.20 24.41
N ARG A 359 -7.46 -22.40 23.11
CA ARG A 359 -7.79 -23.64 22.40
C ARG A 359 -7.06 -24.86 22.97
N ALA A 360 -5.77 -24.75 23.25
CA ALA A 360 -5.00 -25.81 23.85
C ALA A 360 -5.55 -26.25 25.23
N ARG A 361 -6.07 -25.30 26.02
CA ARG A 361 -6.75 -25.61 27.28
C ARG A 361 -8.06 -26.37 27.10
N LYS A 362 -8.79 -26.19 26.00
CA LYS A 362 -10.03 -26.90 25.68
C LYS A 362 -9.81 -28.29 25.08
N THR A 363 -8.63 -28.55 24.51
CA THR A 363 -8.31 -29.84 23.87
C THR A 363 -7.53 -30.83 24.77
N VAL A 364 -7.17 -30.43 26.00
CA VAL A 364 -6.62 -31.37 27.00
C VAL A 364 -7.78 -32.16 27.62
N PRO A 365 -7.90 -33.48 27.34
CA PRO A 365 -8.90 -34.33 27.99
C PRO A 365 -8.66 -34.32 29.47
N ALA A 366 -9.74 -34.32 30.28
CA ALA A 366 -9.74 -34.33 31.76
C ALA A 366 -9.07 -35.59 32.39
N ALA A 367 -8.57 -36.51 31.57
CA ALA A 367 -7.93 -37.77 32.00
C ALA A 367 -6.49 -37.65 32.50
N SER A 368 -5.82 -36.49 32.41
CA SER A 368 -4.43 -36.34 32.86
C SER A 368 -4.29 -35.85 34.33
N LYS A 369 -5.38 -35.77 35.09
CA LYS A 369 -5.31 -35.41 36.55
C LYS A 369 -5.13 -36.58 37.49
N ALA A 370 -4.95 -37.78 36.98
CA ALA A 370 -4.75 -38.99 37.80
C ALA A 370 -3.41 -39.66 37.40
N ALA A 371 -2.28 -38.98 37.64
CA ALA A 371 -1.01 -39.66 37.76
C ALA A 371 -0.72 -39.87 39.26
N PRO A 372 -0.47 -41.09 39.75
CA PRO A 372 -0.18 -41.34 41.17
C PRO A 372 1.19 -40.71 41.50
N ARG A 373 1.22 -40.02 42.67
CA ARG A 373 2.47 -39.59 43.31
C ARG A 373 3.36 -40.86 43.47
N MET A 374 4.47 -40.92 42.72
CA MET A 374 5.57 -41.81 43.09
C MET A 374 6.26 -41.25 44.33
N GLU A 375 6.17 -42.01 45.43
CA GLU A 375 6.93 -41.80 46.66
C GLU A 375 8.44 -41.83 46.32
N SER A 376 9.14 -40.84 46.87
CA SER A 376 10.57 -40.70 46.78
C SER A 376 11.25 -41.84 47.59
N ALA A 377 11.72 -42.88 46.91
CA ALA A 377 12.68 -43.82 47.51
C ALA A 377 14.06 -43.12 47.57
N SER A 378 14.44 -42.74 48.77
CA SER A 378 15.78 -42.26 49.11
C SER A 378 16.76 -43.44 49.07
N GLY A 379 17.42 -43.65 47.97
CA GLY A 379 18.55 -44.55 47.82
C GLY A 379 19.85 -43.76 47.70
N SER A 380 20.59 -43.73 48.81
CA SER A 380 21.94 -43.18 48.87
C SER A 380 22.91 -44.02 48.01
N PHE A 381 23.50 -43.39 46.99
CA PHE A 381 24.59 -43.96 46.24
C PHE A 381 25.93 -43.48 46.85
N PRO A 382 26.92 -44.39 47.09
CA PRO A 382 28.22 -43.98 47.62
C PRO A 382 29.04 -43.23 46.56
N VAL A 383 29.57 -42.09 46.96
CA VAL A 383 30.53 -41.28 46.19
C VAL A 383 31.86 -42.01 46.17
N LYS A 384 32.35 -42.33 44.97
CA LYS A 384 33.70 -42.87 44.73
C LYS A 384 34.64 -41.68 44.47
N ASP A 385 35.56 -41.47 45.39
CA ASP A 385 36.63 -40.46 45.29
C ASP A 385 37.52 -40.73 44.08
N THR A 386 37.65 -39.79 43.18
CA THR A 386 38.69 -39.77 42.15
C THR A 386 39.70 -38.67 42.50
N PRO A 387 41.03 -38.98 42.41
CA PRO A 387 42.06 -38.02 42.85
C PRO A 387 42.19 -36.83 41.86
N ARG A 388 42.34 -35.64 42.46
CA ARG A 388 42.64 -34.40 41.75
C ARG A 388 44.02 -34.47 41.11
N SER A 389 44.11 -34.32 39.80
CA SER A 389 45.34 -34.00 39.09
C SER A 389 45.52 -32.49 39.03
N THR A 390 46.61 -31.99 39.58
CA THR A 390 47.10 -30.63 39.53
C THR A 390 47.59 -30.25 38.11
N PRO A 391 47.29 -29.08 37.58
CA PRO A 391 47.87 -28.62 36.31
C PRO A 391 49.32 -28.09 36.55
N PRO A 392 50.25 -28.28 35.59
CA PRO A 392 51.59 -27.76 35.66
C PRO A 392 51.63 -26.24 35.41
N GLY A 393 52.45 -25.57 36.20
CA GLY A 393 52.72 -24.15 36.12
C GLY A 393 53.41 -23.75 34.82
N ILE A 394 53.03 -22.65 34.28
CA ILE A 394 53.72 -21.94 33.20
C ILE A 394 54.57 -20.85 33.86
N SER A 395 55.88 -21.10 33.88
CA SER A 395 56.92 -20.12 34.18
C SER A 395 57.03 -19.11 33.03
N GLY A 396 57.12 -17.82 33.36
CA GLY A 396 57.32 -16.74 32.42
C GLY A 396 58.71 -16.77 31.75
N GLN A 397 58.74 -16.10 30.61
CA GLN A 397 59.93 -15.38 30.13
C GLN A 397 59.50 -14.18 29.30
N GLN A 398 60.06 -13.04 29.69
CA GLN A 398 60.12 -11.78 28.99
C GLN A 398 61.06 -11.93 27.77
N ALA A 399 60.65 -11.34 26.65
CA ALA A 399 61.50 -10.50 25.78
C ALA A 399 60.59 -9.93 24.68
#